data_bc7fb54144c0beee3d73c7ce3b703ce4
#
_entry.id   bc7fb54144c0beee3d73c7ce3b703ce4
#
_cell.length_a   1.000
_cell.length_b   1.000
_cell.length_c   1.000
_cell.angle_alpha   90.00
_cell.angle_beta   90.00
_cell.angle_gamma   90.00
#
_symmetry.space_group_name_H-M   'P 1'
#
loop_
_entity.id
_entity.type
_entity.pdbx_description
1 polymer ?
#
loop_
_entity_poly.entity_id
_entity_poly.type
_entity_poly.pdbx_seq_one_letter_code
_entity_poly.pdbx_strand_id
1 'polypeptide(L)'
;MEVTFRTKKLKKEYLKYAVAQKAYGLQVARKYIERINIIKHARNIDELSRLPGLRCHPLKGDREGQFAISLTGFYRLIFTLHGDALEIANIEEVSKHYDD
;
A
#
# COMPACT_ATOMS: atom_id res chain seq x y z
N MET A 1 6.28 5.97 9.04
CA MET A 1 7.19 4.85 8.74
C MET A 1 8.00 5.14 7.49
N GLU A 2 9.17 4.54 7.39
CA GLU A 2 9.94 4.60 6.16
C GLU A 2 9.25 3.73 5.11
N VAL A 3 9.28 4.18 3.85
CA VAL A 3 8.66 3.42 2.75
C VAL A 3 9.72 3.08 1.71
N THR A 4 9.73 1.80 1.33
CA THR A 4 10.56 1.31 0.24
C THR A 4 9.66 0.66 -0.80
N PHE A 5 10.21 0.33 -1.96
CA PHE A 5 9.44 -0.23 -3.07
C PHE A 5 10.12 -1.48 -3.59
N ARG A 6 9.33 -2.52 -3.82
CA ARG A 6 9.85 -3.77 -4.34
C ARG A 6 10.47 -3.59 -5.74
N THR A 7 9.88 -2.71 -6.55
CA THR A 7 10.37 -2.47 -7.92
C THR A 7 10.54 -0.99 -8.20
N LYS A 8 11.38 -0.69 -9.20
CA LYS A 8 11.57 0.68 -9.67
C LYS A 8 10.28 1.24 -10.26
N LYS A 9 9.47 0.38 -10.87
CA LYS A 9 8.20 0.77 -11.46
C LYS A 9 7.24 1.29 -10.37
N LEU A 10 7.12 0.55 -9.26
CA LEU A 10 6.27 0.97 -8.14
C LEU A 10 6.71 2.33 -7.58
N LYS A 11 8.01 2.54 -7.47
CA LYS A 11 8.54 3.81 -6.98
C LYS A 11 8.24 4.95 -7.96
N LYS A 12 8.41 4.71 -9.24
CA LYS A 12 8.14 5.71 -10.27
C LYS A 12 6.67 6.10 -10.30
N GLU A 13 5.79 5.11 -10.12
CA GLU A 13 4.34 5.34 -10.05
C GLU A 13 3.98 6.22 -8.86
N TYR A 14 4.68 6.08 -7.76
CA TYR A 14 4.46 6.93 -6.60
C TYR A 14 4.98 8.36 -6.83
N LEU A 15 6.17 8.49 -7.42
CA LEU A 15 6.80 9.79 -7.61
C LEU A 15 6.17 10.61 -8.73
N LYS A 16 5.54 9.95 -9.70
CA LYS A 16 4.97 10.63 -10.88
C LYS A 16 3.53 10.17 -11.08
N TYR A 17 2.60 11.05 -10.72
CA TYR A 17 1.17 10.76 -10.86
C TYR A 17 0.79 10.27 -12.27
N ALA A 18 1.33 10.91 -13.31
CA ALA A 18 1.01 10.54 -14.69
C ALA A 18 1.37 9.08 -14.99
N VAL A 19 2.44 8.58 -14.39
CA VAL A 19 2.86 7.18 -14.57
C VAL A 19 1.86 6.25 -13.88
N ALA A 20 1.46 6.59 -12.66
CA ALA A 20 0.45 5.81 -11.93
C ALA A 20 -0.89 5.83 -12.65
N GLN A 21 -1.29 6.99 -13.16
CA GLN A 21 -2.56 7.13 -13.88
C GLN A 21 -2.61 6.25 -15.11
N LYS A 22 -1.51 6.19 -15.85
CA LYS A 22 -1.43 5.34 -17.03
C LYS A 22 -1.52 3.86 -16.67
N ALA A 23 -0.94 3.48 -15.53
CA ALA A 23 -0.94 2.08 -15.09
C ALA A 23 -2.27 1.65 -14.49
N TYR A 24 -2.93 2.51 -13.71
CA TYR A 24 -4.06 2.11 -12.89
C TYR A 24 -5.34 2.89 -13.10
N GLY A 25 -5.30 3.98 -13.87
CA GLY A 25 -6.42 4.90 -14.01
C GLY A 25 -6.43 5.95 -12.91
N LEU A 26 -7.30 6.95 -13.08
CA LEU A 26 -7.33 8.15 -12.25
C LEU A 26 -7.56 7.86 -10.77
N GLN A 27 -8.62 7.10 -10.46
CA GLN A 27 -9.00 6.89 -9.07
C GLN A 27 -7.97 6.07 -8.30
N VAL A 28 -7.53 4.95 -8.87
CA VAL A 28 -6.57 4.09 -8.22
C VAL A 28 -5.22 4.80 -8.06
N ALA A 29 -4.81 5.55 -9.06
CA ALA A 29 -3.55 6.30 -8.99
C ALA A 29 -3.56 7.32 -7.86
N ARG A 30 -4.65 8.06 -7.70
CA ARG A 30 -4.78 9.03 -6.60
C ARG A 30 -4.73 8.35 -5.24
N LYS A 31 -5.46 7.26 -5.10
CA LYS A 31 -5.49 6.52 -3.84
C LYS A 31 -4.14 5.88 -3.53
N TYR A 32 -3.45 5.38 -4.55
CA TYR A 32 -2.13 4.79 -4.39
C TYR A 32 -1.16 5.80 -3.76
N ILE A 33 -1.07 6.98 -4.34
CA ILE A 33 -0.17 8.01 -3.83
C ILE A 33 -0.60 8.48 -2.44
N GLU A 34 -1.90 8.70 -2.24
CA GLU A 34 -2.45 9.12 -0.96
C GLU A 34 -2.16 8.10 0.15
N ARG A 35 -2.39 6.82 -0.13
CA ARG A 35 -2.19 5.78 0.88
C ARG A 35 -0.71 5.64 1.26
N ILE A 36 0.19 5.74 0.29
CA ILE A 36 1.62 5.69 0.60
C ILE A 36 2.02 6.89 1.47
N ASN A 37 1.47 8.08 1.19
CA ASN A 37 1.73 9.24 2.03
C ASN A 37 1.21 9.02 3.46
N ILE A 38 0.06 8.38 3.61
CA ILE A 38 -0.48 8.06 4.93
C ILE A 38 0.46 7.09 5.66
N ILE A 39 0.97 6.08 4.97
CA ILE A 39 1.93 5.15 5.57
C ILE A 39 3.17 5.91 6.04
N LYS A 40 3.68 6.84 5.24
CA LYS A 40 4.86 7.62 5.61
C LYS A 40 4.65 8.43 6.88
N HIS A 41 3.45 8.94 7.10
CA HIS A 41 3.14 9.76 8.27
C HIS A 41 2.77 8.94 9.50
N ALA A 42 2.44 7.67 9.34
CA ALA A 42 2.10 6.81 10.45
C ALA A 42 3.34 6.41 11.22
N ARG A 43 3.20 6.20 12.53
CA ARG A 43 4.31 5.78 13.37
C ARG A 43 4.54 4.28 13.32
N ASN A 44 3.47 3.52 13.18
CA ASN A 44 3.54 2.05 13.18
C ASN A 44 2.28 1.45 12.56
N ILE A 45 2.28 0.13 12.44
CA ILE A 45 1.17 -0.60 11.83
C ILE A 45 -0.12 -0.48 12.66
N ASP A 46 -0.02 -0.41 13.98
CA ASP A 46 -1.20 -0.26 14.83
C ASP A 46 -1.95 1.02 14.51
N GLU A 47 -1.21 2.10 14.31
CA GLU A 47 -1.80 3.39 13.96
C GLU A 47 -2.53 3.31 12.61
N LEU A 48 -1.92 2.66 11.61
CA LEU A 48 -2.56 2.44 10.32
C LEU A 48 -3.85 1.62 10.45
N SER A 49 -3.82 0.60 11.29
CA SER A 49 -4.97 -0.29 11.48
C SER A 49 -6.17 0.41 12.06
N ARG A 50 -5.97 1.52 12.75
CA ARG A 50 -7.05 2.27 13.41
C ARG A 50 -7.64 3.37 12.54
N LEU A 51 -7.00 3.69 11.42
CA LEU A 51 -7.49 4.76 10.56
C LEU A 51 -8.72 4.30 9.78
N PRO A 52 -9.83 5.06 9.87
CA PRO A 52 -11.05 4.67 9.15
C PRO A 52 -10.86 4.78 7.65
N GLY A 53 -11.52 3.90 6.91
CA GLY A 53 -11.50 3.93 5.46
C GLY A 53 -10.32 3.24 4.81
N LEU A 54 -9.24 2.99 5.53
CA LEU A 54 -8.09 2.29 4.98
C LEU A 54 -8.28 0.79 4.91
N ARG A 55 -9.00 0.23 5.87
CA ARG A 55 -9.19 -1.22 6.00
C ARG A 55 -7.85 -1.96 6.00
N CYS A 56 -6.89 -1.40 6.71
CA CYS A 56 -5.55 -2.00 6.83
C CYS A 56 -5.63 -3.27 7.67
N HIS A 57 -5.20 -4.39 7.11
CA HIS A 57 -5.26 -5.68 7.80
C HIS A 57 -4.21 -6.64 7.27
N PRO A 58 -3.77 -7.59 8.12
CA PRO A 58 -2.85 -8.63 7.64
C PRO A 58 -3.58 -9.63 6.75
N LEU A 59 -2.86 -10.19 5.80
CA LEU A 59 -3.37 -11.22 4.92
C LEU A 59 -3.04 -12.59 5.50
N LYS A 60 -3.77 -13.61 5.05
CA LYS A 60 -3.63 -14.97 5.55
C LYS A 60 -3.25 -15.93 4.42
N GLY A 61 -2.98 -17.19 4.79
CA GLY A 61 -2.67 -18.24 3.83
C GLY A 61 -1.35 -17.98 3.12
N ASP A 62 -1.37 -18.08 1.81
CA ASP A 62 -0.18 -17.91 0.98
C ASP A 62 0.42 -16.51 1.08
N ARG A 63 -0.36 -15.54 1.56
CA ARG A 63 0.07 -14.16 1.67
C ARG A 63 0.38 -13.76 3.11
N GLU A 64 0.56 -14.72 3.99
CA GLU A 64 0.93 -14.43 5.37
C GLU A 64 2.21 -13.60 5.41
N GLY A 65 2.23 -12.57 6.26
CA GLY A 65 3.33 -11.62 6.32
C GLY A 65 3.10 -10.38 5.49
N GLN A 66 2.06 -10.38 4.64
CA GLN A 66 1.68 -9.21 3.87
C GLN A 66 0.50 -8.50 4.53
N PHE A 67 0.38 -7.21 4.24
CA PHE A 67 -0.73 -6.37 4.69
C PHE A 67 -1.39 -5.74 3.48
N ALA A 68 -2.68 -5.47 3.60
CA ALA A 68 -3.44 -4.82 2.54
C ALA A 68 -4.08 -3.54 3.05
N ILE A 69 -4.11 -2.54 2.18
CA ILE A 69 -4.87 -1.30 2.39
C ILE A 69 -5.77 -1.11 1.18
N SER A 70 -7.04 -0.80 1.43
CA SER A 70 -8.00 -0.58 0.35
C SER A 70 -7.64 0.66 -0.47
N LEU A 71 -7.68 0.54 -1.79
CA LEU A 71 -7.54 1.68 -2.72
C LEU A 71 -8.92 2.06 -3.27
N THR A 72 -9.59 1.09 -3.86
CA THR A 72 -10.97 1.19 -4.32
C THR A 72 -11.65 -0.14 -4.03
N GLY A 73 -12.89 -0.30 -4.45
CA GLY A 73 -13.63 -1.54 -4.21
C GLY A 73 -12.93 -2.80 -4.74
N PHE A 74 -12.16 -2.66 -5.82
CA PHE A 74 -11.52 -3.81 -6.47
C PHE A 74 -10.00 -3.83 -6.33
N TYR A 75 -9.40 -2.76 -5.82
CA TYR A 75 -7.95 -2.63 -5.77
C TYR A 75 -7.48 -2.43 -4.34
N ARG A 76 -6.34 -3.03 -4.03
CA ARG A 76 -5.71 -2.87 -2.73
C ARG A 76 -4.20 -2.73 -2.89
N LEU A 77 -3.59 -2.03 -1.96
CA LEU A 77 -2.15 -1.85 -1.88
C LEU A 77 -1.60 -2.91 -0.95
N ILE A 78 -0.64 -3.69 -1.43
CA ILE A 78 -0.01 -4.75 -0.63
C ILE A 78 1.36 -4.28 -0.21
N PHE A 79 1.68 -4.45 1.07
CA PHE A 79 3.00 -4.12 1.59
C PHE A 79 3.43 -5.11 2.66
N THR A 80 4.73 -5.14 2.93
CA THR A 80 5.32 -5.96 4.00
C THR A 80 6.06 -5.05 4.97
N LEU A 81 6.28 -5.53 6.18
CA LEU A 81 6.98 -4.77 7.21
C LEU A 81 8.37 -5.34 7.46
N HIS A 82 9.34 -4.47 7.59
CA HIS A 82 10.74 -4.82 7.78
C HIS A 82 11.38 -3.92 8.83
N GLY A 83 12.61 -4.29 9.23
CA GLY A 83 13.34 -3.58 10.27
C GLY A 83 13.11 -4.18 11.64
N ASP A 84 14.00 -3.88 12.59
CA ASP A 84 13.93 -4.46 13.92
C ASP A 84 12.65 -4.11 14.67
N ALA A 85 12.11 -2.93 14.43
CA ALA A 85 10.88 -2.46 15.04
C ALA A 85 9.71 -2.45 14.03
N LEU A 86 9.86 -3.14 12.90
CA LEU A 86 8.87 -3.18 11.81
C LEU A 86 8.45 -1.78 11.36
N GLU A 87 9.45 -0.90 11.27
CA GLU A 87 9.23 0.51 10.94
C GLU A 87 9.38 0.83 9.45
N ILE A 88 9.69 -0.18 8.64
CA ILE A 88 9.85 -0.01 7.19
C ILE A 88 8.72 -0.74 6.49
N ALA A 89 7.94 -0.01 5.69
CA ALA A 89 6.90 -0.59 4.86
C ALA A 89 7.43 -0.70 3.44
N ASN A 90 7.54 -1.93 2.94
CA ASN A 90 7.98 -2.18 1.56
C ASN A 90 6.75 -2.41 0.70
N ILE A 91 6.55 -1.54 -0.29
CA ILE A 91 5.41 -1.62 -1.20
C ILE A 91 5.64 -2.78 -2.17
N GLU A 92 4.75 -3.78 -2.13
CA GLU A 92 4.90 -5.00 -2.90
C GLU A 92 4.17 -4.96 -4.24
N GLU A 93 2.92 -4.52 -4.25
CA GLU A 93 2.13 -4.48 -5.48
C GLU A 93 0.82 -3.74 -5.27
N VAL A 94 0.22 -3.35 -6.39
CA VAL A 94 -1.18 -2.96 -6.44
C VAL A 94 -1.92 -4.19 -6.95
N SER A 95 -2.76 -4.77 -6.10
CA SER A 95 -3.44 -6.02 -6.40
C SER A 95 -4.92 -5.76 -6.69
N LYS A 96 -5.42 -6.42 -7.72
CA LYS A 96 -6.84 -6.40 -8.02
C LYS A 96 -7.45 -7.67 -7.46
N HIS A 97 -8.53 -7.53 -6.69
CA HIS A 97 -9.22 -8.69 -6.16
C HIS A 97 -10.73 -8.48 -6.24
N TYR A 98 -11.44 -9.55 -6.45
CA TYR A 98 -12.89 -9.51 -6.67
C TYR A 98 -13.67 -10.04 -5.47
N ASP A 99 -13.07 -10.93 -4.71
CA ASP A 99 -13.73 -11.59 -3.59
C ASP A 99 -12.92 -11.40 -2.33
N ASP A 100 -13.59 -11.04 -1.29
CA ASP A 100 -12.91 -10.84 -0.04
C ASP A 100 -13.72 -11.34 1.11
#